data_e99fd7a0ad040ec9fd117ddfa84dee94
#
_entry.id   e99fd7a0ad040ec9fd117ddfa84dee94
#
_cell.length_a   1.000
_cell.length_b   1.000
_cell.length_c   1.000
_cell.angle_alpha   90.00
_cell.angle_beta   90.00
_cell.angle_gamma   90.00
#
_symmetry.space_group_name_H-M   'P 1'
#
loop_
_entity.id
_entity.type
_entity.pdbx_description
1 polymer ?
#
loop_
_entity_poly.entity_id
_entity_poly.type
_entity_poly.pdbx_seq_one_letter_code
_entity_poly.pdbx_strand_id
1 'polypeptide(L)'
;MAQNTSGRGRAAAQQHETVEGWLRAQNSANTRAAYRSDLDMFGMWCSRQGAIPLTADTATLVAFQAAREVAGDSPSTIRRRWSALSSFYDFAIEREMRSINPVLGVDRPRVESGDPSPTLRLADEAVASYRAAAAAFDPRLDALVALLVCDGLKVAEALALDIKDVSGTSSSTTITVRRRGESKRIVLDSDSARAVRRCIGKRRAGPVFVNEQSSQSDAPCRLTRFGADYLIRQLRTDSMSEPATASALRRFHITTRKRAGTSLDGIREGAGLANVRGVRRYVDAEETASNPSGSASSSTNVKSVKRSSSAPPAAGHLGA
;
A
#
# COMPACT_ATOMS: atom_id res chain seq x y z
N MET A 1 -40.49 -18.08 -25.25
CA MET A 1 -39.41 -17.10 -24.87
C MET A 1 -39.24 -16.87 -23.36
N ALA A 2 -39.88 -17.64 -22.49
CA ALA A 2 -39.85 -17.37 -21.00
C ALA A 2 -38.80 -18.19 -20.21
N GLN A 3 -38.07 -19.11 -20.80
CA GLN A 3 -37.13 -19.97 -20.05
C GLN A 3 -35.72 -19.40 -19.89
N ASN A 4 -35.36 -18.33 -20.59
CA ASN A 4 -33.98 -17.76 -20.57
C ASN A 4 -33.72 -16.71 -19.49
N THR A 5 -34.77 -16.18 -18.86
CA THR A 5 -34.65 -15.18 -17.78
C THR A 5 -34.39 -15.82 -16.41
N SER A 6 -34.90 -17.01 -16.16
CA SER A 6 -34.72 -17.76 -14.90
C SER A 6 -33.28 -18.25 -14.71
N GLY A 7 -32.60 -18.66 -15.78
CA GLY A 7 -31.19 -19.11 -15.72
C GLY A 7 -30.20 -17.96 -15.43
N ARG A 8 -30.42 -16.80 -16.03
CA ARG A 8 -29.57 -15.61 -15.80
C ARG A 8 -29.69 -15.08 -14.37
N GLY A 9 -30.89 -15.09 -13.80
CA GLY A 9 -31.10 -14.68 -12.41
C GLY A 9 -30.40 -15.60 -11.40
N ARG A 10 -30.42 -16.92 -11.62
CA ARG A 10 -29.74 -17.90 -10.77
C ARG A 10 -28.21 -17.77 -10.85
N ALA A 11 -27.66 -17.60 -12.04
CA ALA A 11 -26.22 -17.41 -12.23
C ALA A 11 -25.74 -16.11 -11.56
N ALA A 12 -26.50 -15.03 -11.66
CA ALA A 12 -26.17 -13.76 -11.01
C ALA A 12 -26.22 -13.87 -9.47
N ALA A 13 -27.23 -14.55 -8.92
CA ALA A 13 -27.33 -14.79 -7.48
C ALA A 13 -26.16 -15.64 -6.96
N GLN A 14 -25.81 -16.71 -7.68
CA GLN A 14 -24.69 -17.58 -7.33
C GLN A 14 -23.34 -16.83 -7.41
N GLN A 15 -23.15 -15.98 -8.41
CA GLN A 15 -21.98 -15.14 -8.52
C GLN A 15 -21.88 -14.15 -7.36
N HIS A 16 -23.00 -13.53 -6.97
CA HIS A 16 -23.03 -12.60 -5.83
C HIS A 16 -22.67 -13.31 -4.53
N GLU A 17 -23.24 -14.47 -4.26
CA GLU A 17 -22.95 -15.28 -3.07
C GLU A 17 -21.47 -15.69 -3.01
N THR A 18 -20.89 -16.06 -4.15
CA THR A 18 -19.47 -16.39 -4.27
C THR A 18 -18.59 -15.22 -3.93
N VAL A 19 -18.88 -14.03 -4.45
CA VAL A 19 -18.13 -12.79 -4.17
C VAL A 19 -18.19 -12.44 -2.70
N GLU A 20 -19.38 -12.50 -2.10
CA GLU A 20 -19.54 -12.20 -0.66
C GLU A 20 -18.80 -13.22 0.23
N GLY A 21 -18.85 -14.51 -0.13
CA GLY A 21 -18.11 -15.57 0.55
C GLY A 21 -16.60 -15.36 0.47
N TRP A 22 -16.08 -15.03 -0.71
CA TRP A 22 -14.66 -14.73 -0.93
C TRP A 22 -14.21 -13.49 -0.16
N LEU A 23 -15.00 -12.42 -0.15
CA LEU A 23 -14.67 -11.21 0.59
C LEU A 23 -14.66 -11.45 2.10
N ARG A 24 -15.59 -12.25 2.63
CA ARG A 24 -15.60 -12.64 4.05
C ARG A 24 -14.35 -13.42 4.46
N ALA A 25 -13.77 -14.21 3.57
CA ALA A 25 -12.54 -14.95 3.82
C ALA A 25 -11.28 -14.05 3.90
N GLN A 26 -11.37 -12.77 3.47
CA GLN A 26 -10.23 -11.86 3.55
C GLN A 26 -9.98 -11.35 4.98
N ASN A 27 -8.72 -11.39 5.42
CA ASN A 27 -8.31 -11.12 6.80
C ASN A 27 -8.50 -9.67 7.28
N SER A 28 -8.59 -8.69 6.38
CA SER A 28 -8.70 -7.28 6.77
C SER A 28 -9.83 -6.54 6.06
N ALA A 29 -10.48 -5.61 6.75
CA ALA A 29 -11.52 -4.76 6.18
C ALA A 29 -11.00 -3.94 4.99
N ASN A 30 -9.77 -3.45 5.06
CA ASN A 30 -9.15 -2.70 3.96
C ASN A 30 -8.88 -3.58 2.74
N THR A 31 -8.43 -4.84 2.95
CA THR A 31 -8.27 -5.81 1.87
C THR A 31 -9.63 -6.12 1.23
N ARG A 32 -10.67 -6.35 2.04
CA ARG A 32 -12.03 -6.57 1.53
C ARG A 32 -12.51 -5.42 0.66
N ALA A 33 -12.38 -4.18 1.13
CA ALA A 33 -12.80 -2.99 0.39
C ALA A 33 -12.03 -2.82 -0.94
N ALA A 34 -10.70 -3.00 -0.91
CA ALA A 34 -9.86 -2.91 -2.08
C ALA A 34 -10.18 -4.01 -3.10
N TYR A 35 -10.33 -5.25 -2.65
CA TYR A 35 -10.64 -6.41 -3.49
C TYR A 35 -12.04 -6.32 -4.10
N ARG A 36 -13.02 -5.83 -3.33
CA ARG A 36 -14.35 -5.54 -3.87
C ARG A 36 -14.27 -4.53 -5.01
N SER A 37 -13.60 -3.39 -4.79
CA SER A 37 -13.43 -2.35 -5.81
C SER A 37 -12.72 -2.89 -7.07
N ASP A 38 -11.72 -3.76 -6.91
CA ASP A 38 -11.02 -4.36 -8.04
C ASP A 38 -11.89 -5.33 -8.84
N LEU A 39 -12.66 -6.18 -8.15
CA LEU A 39 -13.58 -7.12 -8.79
C LEU A 39 -14.78 -6.41 -9.45
N ASP A 40 -15.33 -5.38 -8.81
CA ASP A 40 -16.42 -4.55 -9.36
C ASP A 40 -15.97 -3.87 -10.65
N MET A 41 -14.74 -3.31 -10.67
CA MET A 41 -14.17 -2.68 -11.86
C MET A 41 -13.98 -3.69 -13.01
N PHE A 42 -13.49 -4.89 -12.71
CA PHE A 42 -13.39 -5.96 -13.68
C PHE A 42 -14.77 -6.40 -14.16
N GLY A 43 -15.74 -6.54 -13.27
CA GLY A 43 -17.13 -6.90 -13.61
C GLY A 43 -17.80 -5.88 -14.52
N MET A 44 -17.64 -4.59 -14.23
CA MET A 44 -18.15 -3.51 -15.10
C MET A 44 -17.51 -3.54 -16.49
N TRP A 45 -16.20 -3.80 -16.57
CA TRP A 45 -15.50 -3.91 -17.84
C TRP A 45 -15.99 -5.15 -18.61
N CYS A 46 -16.07 -6.33 -17.98
CA CYS A 46 -16.61 -7.54 -18.58
C CYS A 46 -18.01 -7.34 -19.14
N SER A 47 -18.90 -6.67 -18.39
CA SER A 47 -20.27 -6.39 -18.85
C SER A 47 -20.30 -5.60 -20.15
N ARG A 48 -19.38 -4.65 -20.33
CA ARG A 48 -19.25 -3.84 -21.56
C ARG A 48 -18.73 -4.69 -22.75
N GLN A 49 -17.96 -5.73 -22.47
CA GLN A 49 -17.41 -6.65 -23.46
C GLN A 49 -18.32 -7.88 -23.71
N GLY A 50 -19.48 -7.98 -23.05
CA GLY A 50 -20.33 -9.17 -23.10
C GLY A 50 -19.75 -10.40 -22.43
N ALA A 51 -18.72 -10.24 -21.59
CA ALA A 51 -18.06 -11.30 -20.85
C ALA A 51 -18.62 -11.46 -19.43
N ILE A 52 -18.41 -12.63 -18.83
CA ILE A 52 -18.80 -12.93 -17.45
C ILE A 52 -17.52 -13.08 -16.62
N PRO A 53 -17.34 -12.34 -15.52
CA PRO A 53 -16.11 -12.39 -14.72
C PRO A 53 -15.71 -13.80 -14.28
N LEU A 54 -16.67 -14.61 -13.82
CA LEU A 54 -16.40 -15.96 -13.32
C LEU A 54 -15.84 -16.90 -14.41
N THR A 55 -16.24 -16.74 -15.66
CA THR A 55 -15.84 -17.60 -16.78
C THR A 55 -14.80 -16.96 -17.71
N ALA A 56 -14.33 -15.76 -17.37
CA ALA A 56 -13.31 -15.06 -18.16
C ALA A 56 -12.03 -15.90 -18.30
N ASP A 57 -11.48 -15.91 -19.49
CA ASP A 57 -10.24 -16.60 -19.85
C ASP A 57 -9.01 -15.67 -19.75
N THR A 58 -7.83 -16.20 -20.00
CA THR A 58 -6.58 -15.42 -19.99
C THR A 58 -6.61 -14.30 -21.03
N ALA A 59 -7.19 -14.50 -22.22
CA ALA A 59 -7.27 -13.48 -23.26
C ALA A 59 -8.14 -12.30 -22.80
N THR A 60 -9.26 -12.56 -22.14
CA THR A 60 -10.12 -11.54 -21.53
C THR A 60 -9.36 -10.72 -20.49
N LEU A 61 -8.53 -11.37 -19.65
CA LEU A 61 -7.72 -10.71 -18.64
C LEU A 61 -6.62 -9.84 -19.25
N VAL A 62 -5.95 -10.32 -20.31
CA VAL A 62 -4.94 -9.53 -21.06
C VAL A 62 -5.59 -8.29 -21.67
N ALA A 63 -6.76 -8.42 -22.27
CA ALA A 63 -7.50 -7.27 -22.82
C ALA A 63 -7.91 -6.27 -21.72
N PHE A 64 -8.32 -6.77 -20.55
CA PHE A 64 -8.59 -5.91 -19.39
C PHE A 64 -7.34 -5.17 -18.91
N GLN A 65 -6.18 -5.84 -18.84
CA GLN A 65 -4.92 -5.19 -18.50
C GLN A 65 -4.60 -4.04 -19.45
N ALA A 66 -4.64 -4.30 -20.76
CA ALA A 66 -4.38 -3.28 -21.78
C ALA A 66 -5.33 -2.06 -21.63
N ALA A 67 -6.62 -2.31 -21.37
CA ALA A 67 -7.58 -1.25 -21.13
C ALA A 67 -7.25 -0.44 -19.85
N ARG A 68 -6.68 -1.06 -18.82
CA ARG A 68 -6.28 -0.35 -17.58
C ARG A 68 -4.98 0.44 -17.76
N GLU A 69 -4.05 -0.06 -18.55
CA GLU A 69 -2.82 0.65 -18.93
C GLU A 69 -3.16 1.92 -19.73
N VAL A 70 -4.05 1.82 -20.72
CA VAL A 70 -4.55 2.98 -21.47
C VAL A 70 -5.28 3.99 -20.57
N ALA A 71 -5.99 3.50 -19.53
CA ALA A 71 -6.66 4.36 -18.56
C ALA A 71 -5.70 5.00 -17.53
N GLY A 72 -4.38 4.74 -17.62
CA GLY A 72 -3.35 5.34 -16.77
C GLY A 72 -3.14 4.68 -15.41
N ASP A 73 -3.60 3.43 -15.22
CA ASP A 73 -3.30 2.70 -14.00
C ASP A 73 -1.79 2.42 -13.89
N SER A 74 -1.22 2.68 -12.72
CA SER A 74 0.18 2.37 -12.46
C SER A 74 0.44 0.85 -12.45
N PRO A 75 1.67 0.39 -12.81
CA PRO A 75 2.05 -1.03 -12.74
C PRO A 75 1.78 -1.67 -11.38
N SER A 76 1.98 -0.93 -10.29
CA SER A 76 1.68 -1.39 -8.94
C SER A 76 0.18 -1.58 -8.69
N THR A 77 -0.67 -0.72 -9.25
CA THR A 77 -2.12 -0.83 -9.19
C THR A 77 -2.59 -2.07 -9.96
N ILE A 78 -2.07 -2.28 -11.16
CA ILE A 78 -2.40 -3.46 -11.99
C ILE A 78 -1.99 -4.73 -11.26
N ARG A 79 -0.78 -4.80 -10.71
CA ARG A 79 -0.33 -5.98 -9.92
C ARG A 79 -1.21 -6.26 -8.71
N ARG A 80 -1.68 -5.22 -8.01
CA ARG A 80 -2.61 -5.40 -6.90
C ARG A 80 -3.94 -5.98 -7.38
N ARG A 81 -4.47 -5.50 -8.52
CA ARG A 81 -5.68 -6.04 -9.13
C ARG A 81 -5.52 -7.52 -9.50
N TRP A 82 -4.38 -7.89 -10.08
CA TRP A 82 -4.08 -9.29 -10.35
C TRP A 82 -4.05 -10.15 -9.10
N SER A 83 -3.55 -9.62 -8.00
CA SER A 83 -3.57 -10.35 -6.73
C SER A 83 -5.01 -10.57 -6.23
N ALA A 84 -5.88 -9.57 -6.38
CA ALA A 84 -7.30 -9.70 -6.04
C ALA A 84 -8.01 -10.72 -6.93
N LEU A 85 -7.86 -10.62 -8.25
CA LEU A 85 -8.49 -11.53 -9.21
C LEU A 85 -7.96 -12.96 -9.09
N SER A 86 -6.64 -13.14 -8.88
CA SER A 86 -6.07 -14.47 -8.63
C SER A 86 -6.68 -15.11 -7.38
N SER A 87 -6.77 -14.36 -6.28
CA SER A 87 -7.41 -14.83 -5.05
C SER A 87 -8.89 -15.18 -5.24
N PHE A 88 -9.60 -14.40 -6.06
CA PHE A 88 -11.00 -14.70 -6.40
C PHE A 88 -11.15 -16.01 -7.19
N TYR A 89 -10.30 -16.21 -8.21
CA TYR A 89 -10.33 -17.43 -9.00
C TYR A 89 -9.88 -18.67 -8.22
N ASP A 90 -8.88 -18.54 -7.34
CA ASP A 90 -8.48 -19.63 -6.45
C ASP A 90 -9.63 -20.06 -5.54
N PHE A 91 -10.37 -19.09 -4.97
CA PHE A 91 -11.57 -19.34 -4.18
C PHE A 91 -12.71 -19.98 -4.99
N ALA A 92 -12.86 -19.61 -6.28
CA ALA A 92 -13.83 -20.22 -7.17
C ALA A 92 -13.46 -21.68 -7.53
N ILE A 93 -12.16 -21.96 -7.64
CA ILE A 93 -11.64 -23.33 -7.86
C ILE A 93 -11.90 -24.22 -6.64
N GLU A 94 -11.63 -23.73 -5.43
CA GLU A 94 -11.92 -24.44 -4.17
C GLU A 94 -13.40 -24.83 -4.02
N ARG A 95 -14.30 -24.15 -4.74
CA ARG A 95 -15.74 -24.41 -4.77
C ARG A 95 -16.20 -25.14 -6.04
N GLU A 96 -15.29 -25.70 -6.80
CA GLU A 96 -15.58 -26.44 -8.03
C GLU A 96 -16.35 -25.64 -9.09
N MET A 97 -16.35 -24.30 -8.98
CA MET A 97 -17.01 -23.42 -9.96
C MET A 97 -16.15 -23.19 -11.19
N ARG A 98 -14.86 -23.53 -11.09
CA ARG A 98 -13.86 -23.38 -12.14
C ARG A 98 -12.70 -24.36 -11.91
N SER A 99 -12.02 -24.77 -12.98
CA SER A 99 -10.91 -25.72 -12.92
C SER A 99 -9.52 -25.05 -12.99
N ILE A 100 -9.42 -23.85 -13.54
CA ILE A 100 -8.14 -23.18 -13.81
C ILE A 100 -8.21 -21.70 -13.40
N ASN A 101 -7.14 -21.19 -12.79
CA ASN A 101 -6.97 -19.77 -12.52
C ASN A 101 -6.39 -19.07 -13.77
N PRO A 102 -7.16 -18.24 -14.50
CA PRO A 102 -6.69 -17.62 -15.74
C PRO A 102 -5.62 -16.54 -15.53
N VAL A 103 -5.48 -16.02 -14.31
CA VAL A 103 -4.46 -15.03 -13.97
C VAL A 103 -3.04 -15.61 -14.04
N LEU A 104 -2.90 -16.94 -13.93
CA LEU A 104 -1.59 -17.59 -14.01
C LEU A 104 -0.96 -17.48 -15.40
N GLY A 105 -1.78 -17.32 -16.45
CA GLY A 105 -1.32 -17.12 -17.83
C GLY A 105 -1.10 -15.65 -18.23
N VAL A 106 -1.28 -14.68 -17.31
CA VAL A 106 -1.11 -13.26 -17.60
C VAL A 106 0.29 -12.80 -17.21
N ASP A 107 0.98 -12.16 -18.15
CA ASP A 107 2.24 -11.46 -17.84
C ASP A 107 1.95 -10.23 -16.96
N ARG A 108 2.45 -10.30 -15.73
CA ARG A 108 2.28 -9.20 -14.78
C ARG A 108 3.28 -8.10 -15.09
N PRO A 109 2.85 -6.82 -15.15
CA PRO A 109 3.76 -5.71 -15.35
C PRO A 109 4.92 -5.78 -14.36
N ARG A 110 6.14 -5.63 -14.85
CA ARG A 110 7.33 -5.55 -13.97
C ARG A 110 7.23 -4.24 -13.19
N VAL A 111 7.14 -4.35 -11.88
CA VAL A 111 7.43 -3.22 -10.99
C VAL A 111 8.91 -3.33 -10.69
N GLU A 112 9.70 -2.49 -11.26
CA GLU A 112 11.10 -2.42 -10.89
C GLU A 112 11.21 -2.19 -9.39
N SER A 113 12.08 -2.95 -8.72
CA SER A 113 12.23 -2.90 -7.26
C SER A 113 12.81 -1.56 -6.79
N GLY A 114 13.13 -0.68 -7.72
CA GLY A 114 13.60 0.69 -7.55
C GLY A 114 12.61 1.75 -8.02
N ASP A 115 11.40 1.37 -8.49
CA ASP A 115 10.39 2.39 -8.73
C ASP A 115 9.90 2.90 -7.36
N PRO A 116 10.45 3.99 -6.86
CA PRO A 116 9.91 4.60 -5.67
C PRO A 116 8.51 4.99 -6.08
N SER A 117 7.47 4.35 -5.52
CA SER A 117 6.22 5.09 -5.39
C SER A 117 6.69 6.52 -5.09
N PRO A 118 6.24 7.56 -5.85
CA PRO A 118 6.72 8.92 -5.64
C PRO A 118 6.28 9.41 -4.25
N THR A 119 6.77 8.74 -3.23
CA THR A 119 6.53 9.06 -1.85
C THR A 119 7.55 10.13 -1.57
N LEU A 120 7.06 11.36 -1.55
CA LEU A 120 7.81 12.56 -1.24
C LEU A 120 8.87 12.28 -0.17
N ARG A 121 10.13 12.51 -0.51
CA ARG A 121 11.22 12.50 0.46
C ARG A 121 11.16 13.82 1.21
N LEU A 122 10.99 13.74 2.52
CA LEU A 122 10.90 14.91 3.37
C LEU A 122 12.29 15.20 3.96
N ALA A 123 12.77 16.43 3.78
CA ALA A 123 13.95 16.95 4.47
C ALA A 123 13.65 17.17 5.94
N ASP A 124 14.67 17.14 6.79
CA ASP A 124 14.54 17.30 8.24
C ASP A 124 13.92 18.66 8.61
N GLU A 125 14.34 19.74 7.92
CA GLU A 125 13.81 21.08 8.09
C GLU A 125 12.34 21.20 7.64
N ALA A 126 11.99 20.53 6.55
CA ALA A 126 10.61 20.52 6.06
C ALA A 126 9.68 19.81 7.05
N VAL A 127 10.12 18.70 7.65
CA VAL A 127 9.35 18.00 8.68
C VAL A 127 9.25 18.83 9.96
N ALA A 128 10.32 19.48 10.38
CA ALA A 128 10.30 20.36 11.55
C ALA A 128 9.32 21.52 11.36
N SER A 129 9.37 22.20 10.20
CA SER A 129 8.43 23.27 9.83
C SER A 129 6.98 22.76 9.79
N TYR A 130 6.75 21.60 9.17
CA TYR A 130 5.41 21.02 9.09
C TYR A 130 4.86 20.63 10.47
N ARG A 131 5.69 20.11 11.37
CA ARG A 131 5.28 19.79 12.76
C ARG A 131 4.91 21.05 13.53
N ALA A 132 5.70 22.11 13.41
CA ALA A 132 5.40 23.40 14.05
C ALA A 132 4.08 23.97 13.56
N ALA A 133 3.85 23.95 12.25
CA ALA A 133 2.60 24.39 11.63
C ALA A 133 1.41 23.52 12.05
N ALA A 134 1.57 22.19 12.10
CA ALA A 134 0.53 21.27 12.55
C ALA A 134 0.13 21.53 14.01
N ALA A 135 1.09 21.83 14.87
CA ALA A 135 0.84 22.16 16.26
C ALA A 135 0.02 23.45 16.44
N ALA A 136 0.16 24.41 15.55
CA ALA A 136 -0.64 25.63 15.54
C ALA A 136 -2.00 25.48 14.86
N PHE A 137 -2.10 24.54 13.90
CA PHE A 137 -3.28 24.39 13.04
C PHE A 137 -4.43 23.61 13.73
N ASP A 138 -4.15 22.40 14.20
CA ASP A 138 -5.18 21.51 14.76
C ASP A 138 -4.56 20.49 15.72
N PRO A 139 -5.06 20.35 16.97
CA PRO A 139 -4.53 19.38 17.94
C PRO A 139 -4.57 17.91 17.46
N ARG A 140 -5.53 17.55 16.60
CA ARG A 140 -5.62 16.20 16.00
C ARG A 140 -4.50 15.98 14.99
N LEU A 141 -4.25 17.00 14.15
CA LEU A 141 -3.16 16.95 13.17
C LEU A 141 -1.81 16.89 13.86
N ASP A 142 -1.59 17.70 14.90
CA ASP A 142 -0.37 17.69 15.71
C ASP A 142 -0.08 16.29 16.28
N ALA A 143 -1.08 15.70 16.96
CA ALA A 143 -0.95 14.37 17.56
C ALA A 143 -0.71 13.27 16.48
N LEU A 144 -1.43 13.35 15.37
CA LEU A 144 -1.27 12.37 14.28
C LEU A 144 0.12 12.46 13.64
N VAL A 145 0.59 13.67 13.33
CA VAL A 145 1.92 13.90 12.74
C VAL A 145 3.03 13.46 13.71
N ALA A 146 2.91 13.81 15.00
CA ALA A 146 3.87 13.37 16.00
C ALA A 146 3.97 11.84 16.08
N LEU A 147 2.86 11.13 16.18
CA LEU A 147 2.84 9.65 16.21
C LEU A 147 3.43 9.01 14.94
N LEU A 148 3.28 9.64 13.78
CA LEU A 148 3.84 9.13 12.52
C LEU A 148 5.35 9.39 12.43
N VAL A 149 5.79 10.58 12.84
CA VAL A 149 7.18 11.07 12.68
C VAL A 149 8.07 10.60 13.83
N CYS A 150 7.62 10.70 15.08
CA CYS A 150 8.45 10.38 16.24
C CYS A 150 8.38 8.88 16.62
N ASP A 151 7.19 8.28 16.56
CA ASP A 151 6.98 6.90 16.99
C ASP A 151 6.78 5.90 15.84
N GLY A 152 6.68 6.38 14.61
CA GLY A 152 6.57 5.54 13.42
C GLY A 152 5.30 4.69 13.35
N LEU A 153 4.20 5.11 13.98
CA LEU A 153 2.93 4.39 13.92
C LEU A 153 2.37 4.36 12.50
N LYS A 154 1.58 3.32 12.20
CA LYS A 154 0.71 3.36 11.03
C LYS A 154 -0.48 4.26 11.32
N VAL A 155 -0.97 4.98 10.32
CA VAL A 155 -2.20 5.78 10.47
C VAL A 155 -3.34 4.95 11.06
N ALA A 156 -3.51 3.70 10.58
CA ALA A 156 -4.56 2.83 11.12
C ALA A 156 -4.34 2.47 12.59
N GLU A 157 -3.09 2.33 13.05
CA GLU A 157 -2.78 2.10 14.46
C GLU A 157 -3.12 3.35 15.29
N ALA A 158 -2.72 4.54 14.83
CA ALA A 158 -3.03 5.81 15.50
C ALA A 158 -4.54 6.05 15.58
N LEU A 159 -5.25 5.93 14.45
CA LEU A 159 -6.69 6.15 14.40
C LEU A 159 -7.50 5.13 15.21
N ALA A 160 -6.97 3.93 15.45
CA ALA A 160 -7.64 2.90 16.25
C ALA A 160 -7.58 3.17 17.77
N LEU A 161 -6.71 4.09 18.24
CA LEU A 161 -6.53 4.38 19.65
C LEU A 161 -7.80 4.93 20.29
N ASP A 162 -8.17 4.37 21.43
CA ASP A 162 -9.11 4.92 22.39
C ASP A 162 -8.36 5.56 23.55
N ILE A 163 -9.03 6.45 24.29
CA ILE A 163 -8.42 7.13 25.45
C ILE A 163 -7.98 6.11 26.52
N LYS A 164 -8.70 4.99 26.67
CA LYS A 164 -8.34 3.87 27.57
C LYS A 164 -7.01 3.18 27.19
N ASP A 165 -6.57 3.31 25.92
CA ASP A 165 -5.33 2.72 25.44
C ASP A 165 -4.12 3.61 25.75
N VAL A 166 -4.35 4.83 26.28
CA VAL A 166 -3.33 5.82 26.66
C VAL A 166 -3.17 5.81 28.19
N SER A 167 -1.99 5.49 28.66
CA SER A 167 -1.70 5.37 30.09
C SER A 167 -0.41 6.10 30.46
N GLY A 168 -0.15 6.22 31.77
CA GLY A 168 1.05 6.86 32.30
C GLY A 168 0.91 8.35 32.56
N THR A 169 2.02 8.99 32.88
CA THR A 169 2.14 10.43 33.25
C THR A 169 2.54 11.29 32.05
N SER A 170 2.63 12.59 32.25
CA SER A 170 3.12 13.52 31.21
C SER A 170 4.59 13.26 30.84
N SER A 171 5.39 12.73 31.76
CA SER A 171 6.80 12.38 31.56
C SER A 171 7.02 11.00 30.93
N SER A 172 6.04 10.10 31.06
CA SER A 172 6.12 8.73 30.50
C SER A 172 4.74 8.26 30.07
N THR A 173 4.35 8.61 28.86
CA THR A 173 3.09 8.19 28.26
C THR A 173 3.30 6.92 27.45
N THR A 174 2.47 5.92 27.71
CA THR A 174 2.48 4.64 26.99
C THR A 174 1.15 4.47 26.28
N ILE A 175 1.20 3.98 25.06
CA ILE A 175 0.01 3.56 24.31
C ILE A 175 0.00 2.05 24.08
N THR A 176 -1.20 1.49 23.99
CA THR A 176 -1.40 0.10 23.61
C THR A 176 -1.97 0.04 22.20
N VAL A 177 -1.21 -0.53 21.26
CA VAL A 177 -1.63 -0.72 19.86
C VAL A 177 -1.84 -2.19 19.55
N ARG A 178 -2.75 -2.49 18.63
CA ARG A 178 -2.92 -3.86 18.10
C ARG A 178 -2.09 -4.06 16.85
N ARG A 179 -1.18 -5.04 16.89
CA ARG A 179 -0.33 -5.44 15.76
C ARG A 179 -0.48 -6.95 15.53
N ARG A 180 -1.03 -7.35 14.39
CA ARG A 180 -1.21 -8.77 14.00
C ARG A 180 -1.98 -9.61 15.03
N GLY A 181 -3.02 -9.02 15.62
CA GLY A 181 -3.82 -9.70 16.64
C GLY A 181 -3.29 -9.57 18.07
N GLU A 182 -2.05 -9.15 18.25
CA GLU A 182 -1.42 -8.95 19.56
C GLU A 182 -1.50 -7.50 20.02
N SER A 183 -1.58 -7.29 21.33
CA SER A 183 -1.48 -5.98 21.96
C SER A 183 -0.03 -5.67 22.27
N LYS A 184 0.49 -4.55 21.74
CA LYS A 184 1.86 -4.10 22.00
C LYS A 184 1.85 -2.75 22.69
N ARG A 185 2.61 -2.62 23.77
CA ARG A 185 2.85 -1.35 24.46
C ARG A 185 3.98 -0.59 23.78
N ILE A 186 3.80 0.70 23.57
CA ILE A 186 4.78 1.62 23.02
C ILE A 186 4.89 2.80 23.96
N VAL A 187 6.09 3.10 24.44
CA VAL A 187 6.39 4.33 25.18
C VAL A 187 6.53 5.43 24.12
N LEU A 188 5.72 6.45 24.23
CA LEU A 188 5.73 7.56 23.29
C LEU A 188 6.94 8.48 23.51
N ASP A 189 7.42 9.05 22.42
CA ASP A 189 8.28 10.23 22.46
C ASP A 189 7.59 11.37 23.22
N SER A 190 8.38 12.26 23.85
CA SER A 190 7.86 13.35 24.69
C SER A 190 6.94 14.31 23.92
N ASP A 191 7.24 14.59 22.65
CA ASP A 191 6.43 15.45 21.81
C ASP A 191 5.11 14.78 21.42
N SER A 192 5.17 13.49 21.08
CA SER A 192 3.96 12.69 20.81
C SER A 192 3.07 12.59 22.04
N ALA A 193 3.66 12.36 23.21
CA ALA A 193 2.94 12.30 24.48
C ALA A 193 2.18 13.60 24.77
N ARG A 194 2.84 14.74 24.57
CA ARG A 194 2.25 16.08 24.76
C ARG A 194 1.12 16.33 23.76
N ALA A 195 1.37 16.04 22.47
CA ALA A 195 0.40 16.24 21.39
C ALA A 195 -0.85 15.36 21.57
N VAL A 196 -0.68 14.07 21.91
CA VAL A 196 -1.80 13.15 22.17
C VAL A 196 -2.64 13.63 23.35
N ARG A 197 -2.02 14.07 24.45
CA ARG A 197 -2.77 14.61 25.60
C ARG A 197 -3.52 15.88 25.24
N ARG A 198 -2.92 16.77 24.46
CA ARG A 198 -3.58 17.98 23.95
C ARG A 198 -4.77 17.63 23.06
N CYS A 199 -4.63 16.63 22.19
CA CYS A 199 -5.70 16.13 21.34
C CYS A 199 -6.86 15.54 22.16
N ILE A 200 -6.57 14.79 23.22
CA ILE A 200 -7.59 14.22 24.13
C ILE A 200 -8.32 15.34 24.88
N GLY A 201 -7.59 16.35 25.34
CA GLY A 201 -8.15 17.46 26.13
C GLY A 201 -8.83 16.98 27.41
N LYS A 202 -10.05 17.43 27.65
CA LYS A 202 -10.85 17.10 28.85
C LYS A 202 -11.62 15.77 28.74
N ARG A 203 -11.61 15.12 27.58
CA ARG A 203 -12.32 13.86 27.37
C ARG A 203 -11.77 12.73 28.23
N ARG A 204 -12.64 11.84 28.71
CA ARG A 204 -12.28 10.72 29.60
C ARG A 204 -12.47 9.37 28.95
N ALA A 205 -13.21 9.29 27.85
CA ALA A 205 -13.52 8.06 27.13
C ALA A 205 -13.69 8.32 25.64
N GLY A 206 -13.75 7.24 24.85
CA GLY A 206 -13.96 7.27 23.42
C GLY A 206 -12.66 7.33 22.61
N PRO A 207 -12.74 7.57 21.29
CA PRO A 207 -11.59 7.62 20.40
C PRO A 207 -10.64 8.79 20.76
N VAL A 208 -9.31 8.59 20.61
CA VAL A 208 -8.33 9.67 20.70
C VAL A 208 -8.58 10.70 19.59
N PHE A 209 -8.75 10.21 18.37
CA PHE A 209 -9.00 11.06 17.20
C PHE A 209 -10.49 11.05 16.85
N VAL A 210 -11.10 12.21 16.91
CA VAL A 210 -12.53 12.41 16.64
C VAL A 210 -12.73 13.32 15.44
N ASN A 211 -13.87 13.15 14.76
CA ASN A 211 -14.29 14.06 13.71
C ASN A 211 -14.73 15.40 14.34
N GLU A 212 -14.47 16.51 13.67
CA GLU A 212 -14.77 17.87 14.16
C GLU A 212 -16.25 18.06 14.47
N GLN A 213 -17.12 17.62 13.56
CA GLN A 213 -18.57 17.72 13.72
C GLN A 213 -19.13 16.94 14.90
N SER A 214 -18.40 15.96 15.41
CA SER A 214 -18.81 15.13 16.54
C SER A 214 -18.06 15.41 17.84
N SER A 215 -17.11 16.36 17.84
CA SER A 215 -16.33 16.71 19.02
C SER A 215 -17.18 17.31 20.13
N GLN A 216 -18.33 17.89 19.79
CA GLN A 216 -19.33 18.46 20.69
C GLN A 216 -20.50 17.52 21.00
N SER A 217 -20.51 16.31 20.43
CA SER A 217 -21.55 15.30 20.67
C SER A 217 -21.20 14.43 21.87
N ASP A 218 -22.22 13.95 22.59
CA ASP A 218 -22.07 12.95 23.67
C ASP A 218 -21.48 11.63 23.20
N ALA A 219 -21.56 11.34 21.89
CA ALA A 219 -20.95 10.16 21.25
C ALA A 219 -19.99 10.59 20.10
N PRO A 220 -18.75 10.96 20.41
CA PRO A 220 -17.80 11.44 19.41
C PRO A 220 -17.43 10.34 18.39
N CYS A 221 -17.68 10.61 17.10
CA CYS A 221 -17.32 9.71 16.02
C CYS A 221 -15.81 9.72 15.77
N ARG A 222 -15.24 8.55 15.64
CA ARG A 222 -13.82 8.35 15.30
C ARG A 222 -13.47 9.00 13.97
N LEU A 223 -12.32 9.66 13.90
CA LEU A 223 -11.76 10.18 12.66
C LEU A 223 -11.47 9.04 11.69
N THR A 224 -11.99 9.15 10.47
CA THR A 224 -11.76 8.15 9.43
C THR A 224 -10.37 8.30 8.80
N ARG A 225 -9.91 7.27 8.08
CA ARG A 225 -8.69 7.36 7.29
C ARG A 225 -8.75 8.51 6.27
N PHE A 226 -9.90 8.68 5.62
CA PHE A 226 -10.10 9.77 4.67
C PHE A 226 -9.99 11.14 5.36
N GLY A 227 -10.64 11.30 6.53
CA GLY A 227 -10.52 12.53 7.32
C GLY A 227 -9.08 12.84 7.76
N ALA A 228 -8.32 11.81 8.15
CA ALA A 228 -6.91 11.96 8.50
C ALA A 228 -6.05 12.39 7.30
N ASP A 229 -6.22 11.74 6.14
CA ASP A 229 -5.51 12.10 4.91
C ASP A 229 -5.91 13.51 4.43
N TYR A 230 -7.18 13.92 4.62
CA TYR A 230 -7.65 15.29 4.33
C TYR A 230 -6.95 16.32 5.23
N LEU A 231 -6.91 16.11 6.54
CA LEU A 231 -6.24 17.01 7.49
C LEU A 231 -4.74 17.16 7.16
N ILE A 232 -4.05 16.05 6.87
CA ILE A 232 -2.63 16.10 6.50
C ILE A 232 -2.41 16.91 5.22
N ARG A 233 -3.27 16.76 4.22
CA ARG A 233 -3.12 17.46 2.92
C ARG A 233 -3.57 18.91 2.96
N GLN A 234 -4.44 19.27 3.88
CA GLN A 234 -4.96 20.62 4.04
C GLN A 234 -3.87 21.59 4.52
N LEU A 235 -2.97 21.11 5.37
CA LEU A 235 -1.84 21.92 5.82
C LEU A 235 -0.77 22.00 4.72
N ARG A 236 -0.48 23.23 4.31
CA ARG A 236 0.60 23.57 3.37
C ARG A 236 1.67 24.35 4.11
N THR A 237 2.92 24.08 3.80
CA THR A 237 4.07 24.85 4.29
C THR A 237 4.97 25.19 3.12
N ASP A 238 5.58 26.36 3.13
CA ASP A 238 6.47 26.84 2.06
C ASP A 238 7.72 25.95 1.90
N SER A 239 8.05 25.19 2.93
CA SER A 239 9.17 24.24 2.92
C SER A 239 8.88 22.92 2.18
N MET A 240 7.64 22.72 1.69
CA MET A 240 7.22 21.52 0.95
C MET A 240 6.66 21.88 -0.42
N SER A 241 7.28 21.35 -1.48
CA SER A 241 6.81 21.51 -2.86
C SER A 241 5.48 20.79 -3.12
N GLU A 242 5.23 19.70 -2.39
CA GLU A 242 4.00 18.89 -2.49
C GLU A 242 3.36 18.69 -1.11
N PRO A 243 2.03 18.43 -1.06
CA PRO A 243 1.36 18.14 0.20
C PRO A 243 1.98 16.92 0.89
N ALA A 244 2.17 17.02 2.20
CA ALA A 244 2.58 15.87 2.99
C ALA A 244 1.58 14.72 2.86
N THR A 245 2.06 13.50 2.98
CA THR A 245 1.24 12.30 3.09
C THR A 245 1.60 11.53 4.35
N ALA A 246 0.64 10.81 4.91
CA ALA A 246 0.90 9.96 6.07
C ALA A 246 2.02 8.93 5.83
N SER A 247 2.14 8.46 4.58
CA SER A 247 3.20 7.52 4.18
C SER A 247 4.57 8.20 4.15
N ALA A 248 4.66 9.46 3.66
CA ALA A 248 5.89 10.22 3.65
C ALA A 248 6.38 10.55 5.07
N LEU A 249 5.47 11.00 5.95
CA LEU A 249 5.78 11.28 7.35
C LEU A 249 6.30 10.04 8.09
N ARG A 250 5.66 8.90 7.90
CA ARG A 250 6.12 7.64 8.50
C ARG A 250 7.43 7.13 7.87
N ARG A 251 7.62 7.31 6.56
CA ARG A 251 8.89 7.00 5.90
C ARG A 251 10.02 7.80 6.52
N PHE A 252 9.80 9.08 6.78
CA PHE A 252 10.76 9.93 7.46
C PHE A 252 11.23 9.33 8.79
N HIS A 253 10.32 8.84 9.65
CA HIS A 253 10.70 8.13 10.88
C HIS A 253 11.64 6.94 10.61
N ILE A 254 11.29 6.08 9.65
CA ILE A 254 12.05 4.86 9.35
C ILE A 254 13.47 5.21 8.86
N THR A 255 13.59 6.19 7.97
CA THR A 255 14.89 6.60 7.41
C THR A 255 15.73 7.35 8.44
N THR A 256 15.14 8.18 9.29
CA THR A 256 15.83 8.85 10.38
C THR A 256 16.37 7.85 11.41
N ARG A 257 15.60 6.82 11.77
CA ARG A 257 16.08 5.74 12.66
C ARG A 257 17.25 4.97 12.04
N LYS A 258 17.23 4.75 10.72
CA LYS A 258 18.35 4.12 10.01
C LYS A 258 19.58 5.01 10.02
N ARG A 259 19.43 6.30 9.72
CA ARG A 259 20.53 7.29 9.79
C ARG A 259 21.13 7.40 11.20
N ALA A 260 20.31 7.25 12.23
CA ALA A 260 20.76 7.20 13.64
C ALA A 260 21.39 5.84 14.04
N GLY A 261 21.65 4.93 13.10
CA GLY A 261 22.33 3.65 13.36
C GLY A 261 21.45 2.55 13.97
N THR A 262 20.12 2.73 14.04
CA THR A 262 19.22 1.68 14.55
C THR A 262 19.28 0.47 13.60
N SER A 263 19.39 -0.75 14.16
CA SER A 263 19.41 -1.98 13.39
C SER A 263 18.12 -2.19 12.60
N LEU A 264 18.19 -2.89 11.45
CA LEU A 264 17.02 -3.16 10.63
C LEU A 264 15.92 -3.90 11.40
N ASP A 265 16.28 -4.80 12.30
CA ASP A 265 15.33 -5.50 13.17
C ASP A 265 14.71 -4.58 14.20
N GLY A 266 15.48 -3.67 14.81
CA GLY A 266 14.96 -2.66 15.71
C GLY A 266 13.96 -1.72 15.02
N ILE A 267 14.26 -1.30 13.79
CA ILE A 267 13.34 -0.48 12.97
C ILE A 267 12.08 -1.31 12.61
N ARG A 268 12.25 -2.56 12.19
CA ARG A 268 11.14 -3.47 11.88
C ARG A 268 10.17 -3.58 13.05
N GLU A 269 10.72 -3.83 14.23
CA GLU A 269 9.94 -4.00 15.44
C GLU A 269 9.26 -2.70 15.86
N GLY A 270 10.01 -1.61 15.98
CA GLY A 270 9.49 -0.30 16.38
C GLY A 270 8.38 0.19 15.44
N ALA A 271 8.61 0.15 14.13
CA ALA A 271 7.63 0.55 13.14
C ALA A 271 6.54 -0.51 12.85
N GLY A 272 6.55 -1.69 13.48
CA GLY A 272 5.55 -2.75 13.27
C GLY A 272 5.51 -3.29 11.85
N LEU A 273 6.67 -3.39 11.18
CA LEU A 273 6.78 -3.97 9.86
C LEU A 273 6.80 -5.51 9.93
N ALA A 274 6.30 -6.16 8.88
CA ALA A 274 6.16 -7.61 8.85
C ALA A 274 7.52 -8.33 8.83
N ASN A 275 8.45 -7.78 8.08
CA ASN A 275 9.77 -8.36 7.84
C ASN A 275 10.79 -7.25 7.53
N VAL A 276 12.07 -7.61 7.57
CA VAL A 276 13.19 -6.72 7.26
C VAL A 276 13.17 -6.25 5.81
N ARG A 277 12.64 -7.05 4.88
CA ARG A 277 12.47 -6.65 3.47
C ARG A 277 11.59 -5.40 3.33
N GLY A 278 10.58 -5.26 4.23
CA GLY A 278 9.76 -4.05 4.32
C GLY A 278 10.58 -2.82 4.75
N VAL A 279 11.59 -2.98 5.64
CA VAL A 279 12.49 -1.89 6.02
C VAL A 279 13.41 -1.52 4.87
N ARG A 280 14.05 -2.53 4.23
CA ARG A 280 14.97 -2.31 3.10
C ARG A 280 14.32 -1.50 1.99
N ARG A 281 13.05 -1.76 1.65
CA ARG A 281 12.33 -0.97 0.65
C ARG A 281 12.32 0.54 0.93
N TYR A 282 12.32 0.96 2.20
CA TYR A 282 12.40 2.37 2.57
C TYR A 282 13.83 2.91 2.51
N VAL A 283 14.82 2.08 2.83
CA VAL A 283 16.24 2.44 2.91
C VAL A 283 16.87 2.47 1.50
N ASP A 284 16.69 1.41 0.71
CA ASP A 284 17.27 1.29 -0.62
C ASP A 284 16.79 2.43 -1.56
N ALA A 285 15.54 2.84 -1.41
CA ALA A 285 15.00 4.00 -2.13
C ALA A 285 15.64 5.33 -1.70
N GLU A 286 16.22 5.41 -0.49
CA GLU A 286 16.96 6.58 -0.03
C GLU A 286 18.39 6.61 -0.62
N GLU A 287 19.06 5.47 -0.64
CA GLU A 287 20.41 5.33 -1.19
C GLU A 287 20.44 5.60 -2.71
N THR A 288 19.45 5.08 -3.45
CA THR A 288 19.31 5.33 -4.89
C THR A 288 19.07 6.80 -5.21
N ALA A 289 18.27 7.49 -4.41
CA ALA A 289 17.99 8.92 -4.58
C ALA A 289 19.16 9.82 -4.17
N SER A 290 20.06 9.33 -3.30
CA SER A 290 21.25 10.06 -2.84
C SER A 290 22.45 9.89 -3.79
N ASN A 291 22.42 8.90 -4.68
CA ASN A 291 23.51 8.61 -5.63
C ASN A 291 22.98 8.36 -7.05
N PRO A 292 22.53 9.40 -7.77
CA PRO A 292 21.98 9.25 -9.12
C PRO A 292 23.01 8.79 -10.16
N SER A 293 24.31 8.79 -9.84
CA SER A 293 25.41 8.45 -10.75
C SER A 293 25.80 6.97 -10.77
N GLY A 294 25.19 6.12 -9.93
CA GLY A 294 25.61 4.72 -9.74
C GLY A 294 24.95 3.67 -10.64
N SER A 295 23.96 4.00 -11.47
CA SER A 295 23.18 3.00 -12.21
C SER A 295 23.54 2.81 -13.69
N ALA A 296 24.67 3.37 -14.15
CA ALA A 296 25.08 3.31 -15.57
C ALA A 296 26.36 2.49 -15.81
N SER A 297 26.68 1.48 -14.99
CA SER A 297 27.79 0.58 -15.31
C SER A 297 27.56 -0.81 -14.72
N SER A 298 26.98 -1.69 -15.51
CA SER A 298 27.37 -3.10 -15.68
C SER A 298 26.25 -3.94 -16.30
N SER A 299 26.36 -4.20 -17.58
CA SER A 299 26.25 -5.53 -18.18
C SER A 299 26.34 -5.45 -19.70
N THR A 300 27.55 -5.14 -20.19
CA THR A 300 27.91 -5.58 -21.52
C THR A 300 28.68 -6.89 -21.38
N ASN A 301 27.98 -7.97 -21.16
CA ASN A 301 28.56 -9.31 -21.25
C ASN A 301 28.47 -9.74 -22.71
N VAL A 302 29.46 -9.30 -23.48
CA VAL A 302 29.69 -9.77 -24.84
C VAL A 302 30.21 -11.21 -24.77
N LYS A 303 29.32 -12.17 -24.97
CA LYS A 303 29.73 -13.54 -25.29
C LYS A 303 30.45 -13.52 -26.63
N SER A 304 31.79 -13.61 -26.61
CA SER A 304 32.62 -13.86 -27.78
C SER A 304 32.27 -15.23 -28.37
N VAL A 305 31.52 -15.22 -29.46
CA VAL A 305 31.35 -16.40 -30.30
C VAL A 305 32.66 -16.61 -31.05
N LYS A 306 33.44 -17.64 -30.69
CA LYS A 306 34.55 -18.16 -31.51
C LYS A 306 33.97 -18.61 -32.82
N ARG A 307 34.28 -17.87 -33.88
CA ARG A 307 34.14 -18.36 -35.26
C ARG A 307 35.34 -19.28 -35.55
N SER A 308 35.08 -20.56 -35.66
CA SER A 308 35.99 -21.54 -36.28
C SER A 308 36.03 -21.28 -37.78
N SER A 309 37.19 -20.85 -38.27
CA SER A 309 37.46 -20.77 -39.69
C SER A 309 37.72 -22.19 -40.24
N SER A 310 36.83 -22.66 -41.10
CA SER A 310 37.12 -23.77 -41.99
C SER A 310 37.19 -23.22 -43.44
N ALA A 311 38.35 -23.24 -43.99
CA ALA A 311 38.62 -22.91 -45.42
C ALA A 311 38.01 -23.99 -46.34
N PRO A 312 37.51 -23.62 -47.52
CA PRO A 312 37.11 -24.60 -48.52
C PRO A 312 38.31 -25.09 -49.34
N PRO A 313 38.30 -26.34 -49.84
CA PRO A 313 39.35 -26.88 -50.67
C PRO A 313 39.29 -26.33 -52.11
N ALA A 314 40.46 -26.17 -52.70
CA ALA A 314 40.69 -25.70 -54.05
C ALA A 314 40.09 -26.66 -55.08
N ALA A 315 39.40 -26.11 -56.08
CA ALA A 315 38.97 -26.81 -57.28
C ALA A 315 40.11 -26.90 -58.27
N GLY A 316 40.47 -28.12 -58.62
CA GLY A 316 41.40 -28.42 -59.66
C GLY A 316 40.83 -28.19 -61.05
N HIS A 317 41.67 -27.66 -61.93
CA HIS A 317 41.57 -27.66 -63.41
C HIS A 317 41.52 -29.07 -64.00
N LEU A 318 40.67 -29.23 -65.00
CA LEU A 318 40.88 -30.02 -66.24
C LEU A 318 39.70 -29.59 -67.15
N GLY A 319 39.86 -29.03 -68.37
CA GLY A 319 40.68 -29.32 -69.49
C GLY A 319 39.95 -30.23 -70.47
N ALA A 320 39.32 -29.64 -71.44
CA ALA A 320 39.13 -30.01 -72.83
C ALA A 320 37.91 -29.32 -73.43
#